data_b9ffe579de36cc2f0857359c22ee93f6
#
_entry.id   b9ffe579de36cc2f0857359c22ee93f6
#
_cell.length_a   1.000
_cell.length_b   1.000
_cell.length_c   1.000
_cell.angle_alpha   90.00
_cell.angle_beta   90.00
_cell.angle_gamma   90.00
#
_symmetry.space_group_name_H-M   'P 1'
#
loop_
_entity.id
_entity.type
_entity.pdbx_description
1 polymer ?
#
loop_
_entity_poly.entity_id
_entity_poly.type
_entity_poly.pdbx_seq_one_letter_code
_entity_poly.pdbx_strand_id
1 'polypeptide(L)'
;DVNGVKYTVADMQYYYSSVYNEQAQQYLFNSTQSVKKQVYDEATGQSWYDHLMDLAVESLTNSTALAAQARSEGFSLTEESQSQLDSFLSQLNTAWVGQTTSREALIRANYGPYMTYDRLVELVEQELLAADYAQSKLDAIDHPQADYDAYYKEHADELDTIVYSQFTFRASLPATDDQGNPIELSDEEK
;
A
#
# COMPACT_ATOMS: atom_id res chain seq x y z
N ASP A 1 -9.64 -4.40 23.11
CA ASP A 1 -10.33 -3.18 23.56
C ASP A 1 -9.41 -1.99 23.25
N VAL A 2 -9.90 -1.03 22.50
CA VAL A 2 -9.19 0.20 22.17
C VAL A 2 -10.10 1.36 22.58
N ASN A 3 -9.64 2.22 23.48
CA ASN A 3 -10.42 3.36 24.02
C ASN A 3 -11.82 2.95 24.55
N GLY A 4 -11.93 1.77 25.15
CA GLY A 4 -13.22 1.24 25.65
C GLY A 4 -14.10 0.58 24.59
N VAL A 5 -13.72 0.62 23.31
CA VAL A 5 -14.41 -0.09 22.22
C VAL A 5 -13.91 -1.54 22.17
N LYS A 6 -14.82 -2.48 22.23
CA LYS A 6 -14.50 -3.91 22.15
C LYS A 6 -14.47 -4.36 20.69
N TYR A 7 -13.41 -5.04 20.32
CA TYR A 7 -13.23 -5.64 19.00
C TYR A 7 -13.34 -7.17 19.08
N THR A 8 -13.81 -7.76 18.01
CA THR A 8 -14.06 -9.20 17.89
C THR A 8 -12.97 -9.87 17.02
N VAL A 9 -13.03 -11.20 16.94
CA VAL A 9 -12.18 -11.96 16.01
C VAL A 9 -12.45 -11.57 14.56
N ALA A 10 -13.70 -11.22 14.21
CA ALA A 10 -14.05 -10.76 12.87
C ALA A 10 -13.32 -9.46 12.50
N ASP A 11 -13.26 -8.51 13.43
CA ASP A 11 -12.59 -7.24 13.23
C ASP A 11 -11.08 -7.45 13.04
N MET A 12 -10.46 -8.24 13.92
CA MET A 12 -9.05 -8.59 13.78
C MET A 12 -8.75 -9.30 12.47
N GLN A 13 -9.64 -10.18 12.02
CA GLN A 13 -9.46 -10.88 10.75
C GLN A 13 -9.54 -9.93 9.56
N TYR A 14 -10.39 -8.92 9.60
CA TYR A 14 -10.48 -7.88 8.59
C TYR A 14 -9.15 -7.13 8.46
N TYR A 15 -8.63 -6.56 9.55
CA TYR A 15 -7.36 -5.84 9.56
C TYR A 15 -6.17 -6.74 9.19
N TYR A 16 -6.14 -7.97 9.72
CA TYR A 16 -5.10 -8.92 9.34
C TYR A 16 -5.11 -9.25 7.85
N SER A 17 -6.30 -9.45 7.26
CA SER A 17 -6.42 -9.75 5.83
C SER A 17 -6.01 -8.55 4.96
N SER A 18 -6.34 -7.34 5.37
CA SER A 18 -5.93 -6.10 4.69
C SER A 18 -4.41 -5.99 4.67
N VAL A 19 -3.77 -6.06 5.83
CA VAL A 19 -2.31 -6.01 5.96
C VAL A 19 -1.62 -7.15 5.21
N TYR A 20 -2.14 -8.38 5.33
CA TYR A 20 -1.61 -9.54 4.61
C TYR A 20 -1.61 -9.32 3.10
N ASN A 21 -2.72 -8.85 2.54
CA ASN A 21 -2.85 -8.62 1.10
C ASN A 21 -1.92 -7.49 0.62
N GLU A 22 -1.79 -6.42 1.37
CA GLU A 22 -0.88 -5.32 1.08
C GLU A 22 0.58 -5.80 1.01
N GLN A 23 1.05 -6.51 2.04
CA GLN A 23 2.42 -7.02 2.11
C GLN A 23 2.69 -8.11 1.05
N ALA A 24 1.68 -8.94 0.75
CA ALA A 24 1.76 -9.97 -0.29
C ALA A 24 1.87 -9.36 -1.70
N GLN A 25 1.19 -8.26 -1.98
CA GLN A 25 1.29 -7.53 -3.25
C GLN A 25 2.67 -6.92 -3.47
N GLN A 26 3.37 -6.58 -2.40
CA GLN A 26 4.76 -6.10 -2.44
C GLN A 26 5.79 -7.23 -2.50
N TYR A 27 5.35 -8.50 -2.56
CA TYR A 27 6.21 -9.69 -2.60
C TYR A 27 7.20 -9.80 -1.43
N LEU A 28 6.85 -9.28 -0.27
CA LEU A 28 7.73 -9.25 0.90
C LEU A 28 7.89 -10.61 1.58
N PHE A 29 6.98 -11.54 1.31
CA PHE A 29 7.05 -12.94 1.74
C PHE A 29 6.46 -13.88 0.68
N ASN A 30 6.68 -15.18 0.85
CA ASN A 30 6.12 -16.19 -0.06
C ASN A 30 4.66 -16.52 0.32
N SER A 31 3.69 -15.93 -0.40
CA SER A 31 2.25 -16.13 -0.13
C SER A 31 1.75 -17.57 -0.41
N THR A 32 2.55 -18.42 -1.09
CA THR A 32 2.19 -19.84 -1.31
C THR A 32 2.54 -20.74 -0.15
N GLN A 33 3.26 -20.24 0.85
CA GLN A 33 3.67 -20.96 2.04
C GLN A 33 3.05 -20.33 3.30
N SER A 34 2.94 -21.11 4.36
CA SER A 34 2.44 -20.57 5.64
C SER A 34 3.37 -19.50 6.21
N VAL A 35 2.86 -18.29 6.40
CA VAL A 35 3.58 -17.17 7.03
C VAL A 35 4.06 -17.47 8.45
N LYS A 36 3.43 -18.43 9.14
CA LYS A 36 3.88 -18.91 10.47
C LYS A 36 5.23 -19.64 10.44
N LYS A 37 5.66 -20.09 9.27
CA LYS A 37 6.92 -20.83 9.07
C LYS A 37 8.00 -19.97 8.42
N GLN A 38 7.69 -18.75 8.06
CA GLN A 38 8.63 -17.82 7.43
C GLN A 38 9.10 -16.83 8.49
N VAL A 39 10.41 -16.69 8.62
CA VAL A 39 11.03 -15.74 9.54
C VAL A 39 10.95 -14.35 8.93
N TYR A 40 10.45 -13.39 9.71
CA TYR A 40 10.48 -11.96 9.38
C TYR A 40 11.77 -11.32 9.87
N ASP A 41 12.14 -11.56 11.12
CA ASP A 41 13.34 -11.02 11.73
C ASP A 41 14.21 -12.16 12.32
N GLU A 42 15.38 -12.38 11.73
CA GLU A 42 16.32 -13.41 12.15
C GLU A 42 16.93 -13.15 13.55
N ALA A 43 17.03 -11.87 13.95
CA ALA A 43 17.63 -11.52 15.24
C ALA A 43 16.69 -11.87 16.42
N THR A 44 15.39 -11.72 16.23
CA THR A 44 14.37 -11.99 17.25
C THR A 44 13.69 -13.33 17.07
N GLY A 45 13.78 -13.93 15.89
CA GLY A 45 13.04 -15.13 15.50
C GLY A 45 11.55 -14.88 15.24
N GLN A 46 11.13 -13.59 15.10
CA GLN A 46 9.76 -13.23 14.80
C GLN A 46 9.32 -13.83 13.46
N SER A 47 8.14 -14.46 13.43
CA SER A 47 7.56 -14.95 12.19
C SER A 47 6.84 -13.83 11.41
N TRP A 48 6.66 -14.03 10.11
CA TRP A 48 5.79 -13.16 9.31
C TRP A 48 4.36 -13.11 9.85
N TYR A 49 3.87 -14.20 10.44
CA TYR A 49 2.55 -14.18 11.07
C TYR A 49 2.49 -13.20 12.24
N ASP A 50 3.49 -13.21 13.12
CA ASP A 50 3.52 -12.34 14.30
C ASP A 50 3.66 -10.87 13.86
N HIS A 51 4.55 -10.60 12.90
CA HIS A 51 4.71 -9.26 12.33
C HIS A 51 3.41 -8.72 11.70
N LEU A 52 2.72 -9.54 10.88
CA LEU A 52 1.43 -9.16 10.30
C LEU A 52 0.34 -8.94 11.35
N MET A 53 0.36 -9.71 12.44
CA MET A 53 -0.55 -9.50 13.59
C MET A 53 -0.26 -8.18 14.29
N ASP A 54 1.01 -7.82 14.49
CA ASP A 54 1.39 -6.54 15.10
C ASP A 54 0.92 -5.37 14.24
N LEU A 55 1.16 -5.42 12.92
CA LEU A 55 0.67 -4.41 11.98
C LEU A 55 -0.87 -4.32 11.96
N ALA A 56 -1.58 -5.45 12.04
CA ALA A 56 -3.03 -5.47 12.07
C ALA A 56 -3.59 -4.84 13.37
N VAL A 57 -2.94 -5.08 14.51
CA VAL A 57 -3.30 -4.44 15.79
C VAL A 57 -3.03 -2.94 15.73
N GLU A 58 -1.92 -2.53 15.16
CA GLU A 58 -1.58 -1.12 14.96
C GLU A 58 -2.62 -0.42 14.07
N SER A 59 -2.94 -1.02 12.91
CA SER A 59 -3.93 -0.48 11.97
C SER A 59 -5.31 -0.33 12.61
N LEU A 60 -5.78 -1.37 13.31
CA LEU A 60 -7.04 -1.33 14.07
C LEU A 60 -7.02 -0.22 15.14
N THR A 61 -5.92 -0.09 15.87
CA THR A 61 -5.79 0.90 16.94
C THR A 61 -5.81 2.32 16.39
N ASN A 62 -5.03 2.58 15.33
CA ASN A 62 -4.94 3.88 14.69
C ASN A 62 -6.27 4.28 14.05
N SER A 63 -6.89 3.39 13.28
CA SER A 63 -8.19 3.62 12.66
C SER A 63 -9.26 3.94 13.71
N THR A 64 -9.28 3.19 14.82
CA THR A 64 -10.22 3.43 15.92
C THR A 64 -10.01 4.79 16.58
N ALA A 65 -8.77 5.13 16.91
CA ALA A 65 -8.45 6.38 17.59
C ALA A 65 -8.78 7.60 16.72
N LEU A 66 -8.37 7.56 15.45
CA LEU A 66 -8.61 8.64 14.49
C LEU A 66 -10.11 8.83 14.21
N ALA A 67 -10.85 7.74 13.97
CA ALA A 67 -12.29 7.82 13.75
C ALA A 67 -13.05 8.30 14.99
N ALA A 68 -12.64 7.90 16.20
CA ALA A 68 -13.23 8.40 17.44
C ALA A 68 -12.98 9.91 17.60
N GLN A 69 -11.76 10.38 17.32
CA GLN A 69 -11.42 11.79 17.36
C GLN A 69 -12.20 12.58 16.31
N ALA A 70 -12.28 12.08 15.08
CA ALA A 70 -13.06 12.67 14.00
C ALA A 70 -14.52 12.90 14.43
N ARG A 71 -15.15 11.86 14.96
CA ARG A 71 -16.55 11.94 15.45
C ARG A 71 -16.71 12.94 16.59
N SER A 72 -15.75 13.00 17.52
CA SER A 72 -15.78 13.93 18.64
C SER A 72 -15.67 15.39 18.20
N GLU A 73 -15.00 15.66 17.08
CA GLU A 73 -14.87 16.99 16.47
C GLU A 73 -15.99 17.30 15.46
N GLY A 74 -16.95 16.38 15.26
CA GLY A 74 -18.03 16.55 14.28
C GLY A 74 -17.56 16.45 12.82
N PHE A 75 -16.40 15.84 12.58
CA PHE A 75 -15.87 15.60 11.25
C PHE A 75 -16.66 14.48 10.56
N SER A 76 -16.93 14.63 9.27
CA SER A 76 -17.67 13.67 8.44
C SER A 76 -16.83 13.26 7.26
N LEU A 77 -17.22 12.16 6.61
CA LEU A 77 -16.60 11.72 5.35
C LEU A 77 -16.60 12.86 4.32
N THR A 78 -15.55 12.91 3.55
CA THR A 78 -15.47 13.76 2.35
C THR A 78 -16.44 13.25 1.28
N GLU A 79 -16.80 14.07 0.28
CA GLU A 79 -17.63 13.65 -0.85
C GLU A 79 -16.97 12.49 -1.62
N GLU A 80 -15.64 12.48 -1.72
CA GLU A 80 -14.88 11.42 -2.36
C GLU A 80 -15.02 10.10 -1.59
N SER A 81 -14.76 10.10 -0.29
CA SER A 81 -14.87 8.91 0.55
C SER A 81 -16.32 8.41 0.67
N GLN A 82 -17.29 9.31 0.69
CA GLN A 82 -18.71 8.92 0.60
C GLN A 82 -19.00 8.19 -0.72
N SER A 83 -18.49 8.69 -1.84
CA SER A 83 -18.65 8.04 -3.15
C SER A 83 -17.93 6.67 -3.21
N GLN A 84 -16.78 6.54 -2.56
CA GLN A 84 -16.08 5.26 -2.42
C GLN A 84 -16.91 4.25 -1.61
N LEU A 85 -17.47 4.69 -0.47
CA LEU A 85 -18.35 3.86 0.35
C LEU A 85 -19.58 3.40 -0.44
N ASP A 86 -20.25 4.31 -1.14
CA ASP A 86 -21.44 4.02 -1.96
C ASP A 86 -21.09 3.01 -3.07
N SER A 87 -19.94 3.16 -3.70
CA SER A 87 -19.45 2.23 -4.74
C SER A 87 -19.16 0.85 -4.13
N PHE A 88 -18.54 0.79 -2.98
CA PHE A 88 -18.30 -0.46 -2.26
C PHE A 88 -19.62 -1.16 -1.87
N LEU A 89 -20.59 -0.41 -1.34
CA LEU A 89 -21.91 -0.93 -0.99
C LEU A 89 -22.65 -1.45 -2.23
N SER A 90 -22.56 -0.74 -3.34
CA SER A 90 -23.14 -1.17 -4.61
C SER A 90 -22.54 -2.49 -5.09
N GLN A 91 -21.21 -2.63 -5.03
CA GLN A 91 -20.52 -3.87 -5.37
C GLN A 91 -20.91 -5.03 -4.44
N LEU A 92 -20.94 -4.81 -3.12
CA LEU A 92 -21.40 -5.82 -2.17
C LEU A 92 -22.84 -6.28 -2.43
N ASN A 93 -23.72 -5.35 -2.82
CA ASN A 93 -25.13 -5.65 -3.06
C ASN A 93 -25.39 -6.31 -4.42
N THR A 94 -24.45 -6.25 -5.35
CA THR A 94 -24.60 -6.80 -6.71
C THR A 94 -23.73 -8.03 -6.97
N ALA A 95 -22.64 -8.22 -6.26
CA ALA A 95 -21.67 -9.29 -6.50
C ALA A 95 -22.25 -10.71 -6.42
N TRP A 96 -23.32 -10.91 -5.65
CA TRP A 96 -24.00 -12.19 -5.49
C TRP A 96 -25.17 -12.40 -6.46
N VAL A 97 -25.58 -11.36 -7.18
CA VAL A 97 -26.72 -11.44 -8.13
C VAL A 97 -26.36 -12.41 -9.27
N GLY A 98 -27.22 -13.41 -9.49
CA GLY A 98 -26.96 -14.46 -10.46
C GLY A 98 -26.00 -15.57 -10.00
N GLN A 99 -25.49 -15.49 -8.75
CA GLN A 99 -24.68 -16.55 -8.15
C GLN A 99 -25.57 -17.58 -7.41
N THR A 100 -25.02 -18.76 -7.19
CA THR A 100 -25.66 -19.78 -6.34
C THR A 100 -25.41 -19.55 -4.84
N THR A 101 -24.56 -18.58 -4.53
CA THR A 101 -24.08 -18.25 -3.18
C THR A 101 -24.76 -16.97 -2.67
N SER A 102 -25.13 -16.92 -1.40
CA SER A 102 -25.72 -15.70 -0.81
C SER A 102 -24.65 -14.62 -0.57
N ARG A 103 -25.11 -13.36 -0.42
CA ARG A 103 -24.24 -12.22 -0.07
C ARG A 103 -23.44 -12.50 1.21
N GLU A 104 -24.09 -13.01 2.25
CA GLU A 104 -23.48 -13.33 3.53
C GLU A 104 -22.41 -14.42 3.40
N ALA A 105 -22.63 -15.39 2.53
CA ALA A 105 -21.65 -16.44 2.29
C ALA A 105 -20.42 -15.90 1.52
N LEU A 106 -20.61 -14.98 0.57
CA LEU A 106 -19.52 -14.28 -0.12
C LEU A 106 -18.72 -13.41 0.85
N ILE A 107 -19.40 -12.66 1.74
CA ILE A 107 -18.74 -11.85 2.76
C ILE A 107 -17.87 -12.74 3.66
N ARG A 108 -18.43 -13.84 4.15
CA ARG A 108 -17.67 -14.77 5.01
C ARG A 108 -16.52 -15.45 4.30
N ALA A 109 -16.65 -15.73 3.02
CA ALA A 109 -15.57 -16.32 2.22
C ALA A 109 -14.38 -15.35 2.04
N ASN A 110 -14.64 -14.05 1.92
CA ASN A 110 -13.61 -13.04 1.68
C ASN A 110 -13.05 -12.43 2.98
N TYR A 111 -13.91 -12.22 3.99
CA TYR A 111 -13.55 -11.50 5.22
C TYR A 111 -13.58 -12.36 6.49
N GLY A 112 -13.86 -13.66 6.33
CA GLY A 112 -13.83 -14.63 7.41
C GLY A 112 -15.20 -15.02 7.97
N PRO A 113 -15.27 -16.19 8.65
CA PRO A 113 -16.52 -16.87 8.97
C PRO A 113 -17.44 -16.12 9.95
N TYR A 114 -16.88 -15.15 10.66
CA TYR A 114 -17.61 -14.37 11.67
C TYR A 114 -18.03 -12.98 11.17
N MET A 115 -17.62 -12.60 9.94
CA MET A 115 -17.96 -11.30 9.37
C MET A 115 -19.43 -11.25 8.95
N THR A 116 -20.08 -10.14 9.29
CA THR A 116 -21.44 -9.81 8.85
C THR A 116 -21.40 -8.61 7.90
N TYR A 117 -22.47 -8.43 7.13
CA TYR A 117 -22.59 -7.28 6.23
C TYR A 117 -22.47 -5.96 7.01
N ASP A 118 -23.31 -5.79 8.06
CA ASP A 118 -23.34 -4.55 8.82
C ASP A 118 -21.97 -4.23 9.45
N ARG A 119 -21.31 -5.26 10.01
CA ARG A 119 -19.99 -5.05 10.60
C ARG A 119 -18.92 -4.69 9.58
N LEU A 120 -18.97 -5.29 8.40
CA LEU A 120 -18.07 -4.94 7.31
C LEU A 120 -18.25 -3.49 6.87
N VAL A 121 -19.50 -3.04 6.72
CA VAL A 121 -19.81 -1.64 6.38
C VAL A 121 -19.28 -0.68 7.44
N GLU A 122 -19.52 -0.98 8.73
CA GLU A 122 -19.01 -0.17 9.84
C GLU A 122 -17.48 -0.04 9.84
N LEU A 123 -16.75 -1.12 9.53
CA LEU A 123 -15.29 -1.12 9.50
C LEU A 123 -14.77 -0.29 8.31
N VAL A 124 -15.37 -0.45 7.12
CA VAL A 124 -14.98 0.33 5.94
C VAL A 124 -15.26 1.82 6.15
N GLU A 125 -16.44 2.18 6.69
CA GLU A 125 -16.76 3.56 7.03
C GLU A 125 -15.78 4.14 8.06
N GLN A 126 -15.43 3.36 9.07
CA GLN A 126 -14.44 3.76 10.08
C GLN A 126 -13.07 4.05 9.47
N GLU A 127 -12.60 3.20 8.55
CA GLU A 127 -11.31 3.40 7.89
C GLU A 127 -11.31 4.64 7.00
N LEU A 128 -12.35 4.84 6.20
CA LEU A 128 -12.49 6.03 5.36
C LEU A 128 -12.52 7.30 6.21
N LEU A 129 -13.31 7.30 7.30
CA LEU A 129 -13.37 8.44 8.21
C LEU A 129 -12.03 8.74 8.89
N ALA A 130 -11.30 7.70 9.30
CA ALA A 130 -9.98 7.83 9.90
C ALA A 130 -8.96 8.40 8.90
N ALA A 131 -8.99 7.93 7.65
CA ALA A 131 -8.11 8.41 6.59
C ALA A 131 -8.39 9.88 6.24
N ASP A 132 -9.66 10.24 6.02
CA ASP A 132 -10.07 11.62 5.73
C ASP A 132 -9.66 12.58 6.85
N TYR A 133 -9.89 12.17 8.09
CA TYR A 133 -9.53 12.97 9.25
C TYR A 133 -8.01 13.15 9.35
N ALA A 134 -7.23 12.08 9.20
CA ALA A 134 -5.78 12.15 9.21
C ALA A 134 -5.28 13.09 8.09
N GLN A 135 -5.80 12.95 6.87
CA GLN A 135 -5.43 13.81 5.76
C GLN A 135 -5.77 15.27 6.05
N SER A 136 -6.95 15.55 6.59
CA SER A 136 -7.34 16.93 6.95
C SER A 136 -6.40 17.57 7.97
N LYS A 137 -5.83 16.76 8.88
CA LYS A 137 -4.84 17.27 9.86
C LYS A 137 -3.48 17.50 9.21
N LEU A 138 -3.07 16.65 8.27
CA LEU A 138 -1.85 16.85 7.49
C LEU A 138 -1.94 18.10 6.62
N ASP A 139 -3.07 18.30 5.93
CA ASP A 139 -3.30 19.47 5.08
C ASP A 139 -3.35 20.79 5.88
N ALA A 140 -3.70 20.70 7.15
CA ALA A 140 -3.71 21.85 8.07
C ALA A 140 -2.32 22.23 8.62
N ILE A 141 -1.29 21.40 8.39
CA ILE A 141 0.08 21.71 8.78
C ILE A 141 0.63 22.74 7.78
N ASP A 142 0.88 23.94 8.27
CA ASP A 142 1.52 25.00 7.48
C ASP A 142 3.05 24.87 7.60
N HIS A 143 3.70 24.67 6.47
CA HIS A 143 5.16 24.68 6.39
C HIS A 143 5.61 25.99 5.74
N PRO A 144 6.31 26.88 6.48
CA PRO A 144 6.90 28.07 5.88
C PRO A 144 7.83 27.74 4.73
N GLN A 145 7.91 28.61 3.71
CA GLN A 145 8.79 28.41 2.55
C GLN A 145 10.23 28.12 2.96
N ALA A 146 10.69 28.70 4.05
CA ALA A 146 12.03 28.45 4.59
C ALA A 146 12.29 26.98 4.96
N ASP A 147 11.26 26.25 5.40
CA ASP A 147 11.38 24.83 5.75
C ASP A 147 11.53 23.98 4.48
N TYR A 148 10.77 24.30 3.42
CA TYR A 148 10.92 23.67 2.11
C TYR A 148 12.31 23.92 1.52
N ASP A 149 12.80 25.17 1.59
CA ASP A 149 14.12 25.54 1.09
C ASP A 149 15.24 24.83 1.87
N ALA A 150 15.08 24.70 3.19
CA ALA A 150 16.03 23.99 4.02
C ALA A 150 16.05 22.50 3.72
N TYR A 151 14.87 21.87 3.62
CA TYR A 151 14.73 20.45 3.28
C TYR A 151 15.30 20.15 1.89
N TYR A 152 14.94 20.95 0.89
CA TYR A 152 15.47 20.81 -0.47
C TYR A 152 17.01 20.91 -0.50
N LYS A 153 17.57 21.87 0.22
CA LYS A 153 19.04 22.03 0.28
C LYS A 153 19.75 20.83 0.90
N GLU A 154 19.12 20.17 1.88
CA GLU A 154 19.67 18.97 2.52
C GLU A 154 19.53 17.72 1.65
N HIS A 155 18.46 17.64 0.83
CA HIS A 155 18.09 16.46 0.05
C HIS A 155 18.15 16.68 -1.48
N ALA A 156 18.87 17.71 -1.93
CA ALA A 156 18.90 18.07 -3.37
C ALA A 156 19.36 16.89 -4.25
N ASP A 157 20.34 16.12 -3.79
CA ASP A 157 20.87 14.96 -4.53
C ASP A 157 19.82 13.84 -4.71
N GLU A 158 18.81 13.76 -3.84
CA GLU A 158 17.72 12.78 -3.91
C GLU A 158 16.51 13.31 -4.70
N LEU A 159 16.28 14.63 -4.63
CA LEU A 159 15.10 15.28 -5.21
C LEU A 159 15.33 15.77 -6.64
N ASP A 160 16.59 16.05 -7.01
CA ASP A 160 16.93 16.60 -8.33
C ASP A 160 16.79 15.53 -9.41
N THR A 161 16.13 15.91 -10.50
CA THR A 161 16.07 15.13 -11.72
C THR A 161 17.12 15.61 -12.71
N ILE A 162 18.10 14.75 -12.98
CA ILE A 162 19.16 15.05 -13.95
C ILE A 162 18.71 14.58 -15.33
N VAL A 163 18.64 15.50 -16.28
CA VAL A 163 18.43 15.18 -17.70
C VAL A 163 19.78 15.18 -18.39
N TYR A 164 20.16 14.05 -18.97
CA TYR A 164 21.40 13.95 -19.74
C TYR A 164 21.15 13.36 -21.13
N SER A 165 22.02 13.71 -22.08
CA SER A 165 22.06 13.10 -23.41
C SER A 165 23.26 12.17 -23.47
N GLN A 166 23.03 10.93 -23.84
CA GLN A 166 24.07 9.94 -24.00
C GLN A 166 24.29 9.67 -25.50
N PHE A 167 25.53 9.79 -25.96
CA PHE A 167 25.93 9.41 -27.29
C PHE A 167 26.82 8.16 -27.19
N THR A 168 26.47 7.15 -27.94
CA THR A 168 27.28 5.94 -28.03
C THR A 168 27.93 5.89 -29.39
N PHE A 169 29.25 6.01 -29.42
CA PHE A 169 30.01 5.75 -30.63
C PHE A 169 30.45 4.29 -30.63
N ARG A 170 30.05 3.56 -31.65
CA ARG A 170 30.61 2.23 -31.90
C ARG A 170 31.75 2.43 -32.90
N ALA A 171 32.98 2.20 -32.45
CA ALA A 171 34.06 1.98 -33.40
C ALA A 171 33.79 0.63 -34.09
N SER A 172 33.54 0.63 -35.38
CA SER A 172 33.51 -0.61 -36.15
C SER A 172 34.90 -1.21 -36.12
N LEU A 173 35.01 -2.51 -35.99
CA LEU A 173 36.26 -3.21 -36.23
C LEU A 173 36.71 -2.88 -37.64
N PRO A 174 38.04 -2.74 -37.90
CA PRO A 174 38.53 -2.50 -39.23
C PRO A 174 37.93 -3.51 -40.21
N ALA A 175 37.42 -3.04 -41.31
CA ALA A 175 36.91 -3.89 -42.37
C ALA A 175 38.03 -4.82 -42.81
N THR A 176 37.70 -6.04 -43.14
CA THR A 176 38.64 -6.97 -43.76
C THR A 176 38.55 -6.82 -45.28
N ASP A 177 39.67 -7.00 -45.97
CA ASP A 177 39.70 -7.09 -47.43
C ASP A 177 38.99 -8.36 -47.94
N ASP A 178 38.86 -8.51 -49.24
CA ASP A 178 38.24 -9.70 -49.88
C ASP A 178 38.97 -11.02 -49.59
N GLN A 179 40.14 -10.97 -48.98
CA GLN A 179 40.98 -12.12 -48.59
C GLN A 179 40.92 -12.38 -47.05
N GLY A 180 40.14 -11.56 -46.33
CA GLY A 180 39.95 -11.68 -44.88
C GLY A 180 41.05 -11.06 -44.04
N ASN A 181 41.94 -10.22 -44.63
CA ASN A 181 42.96 -9.51 -43.86
C ASN A 181 42.40 -8.19 -43.33
N PRO A 182 42.78 -7.78 -42.10
CA PRO A 182 42.39 -6.47 -41.58
C PRO A 182 42.87 -5.33 -42.46
N ILE A 183 41.96 -4.41 -42.84
CA ILE A 183 42.34 -3.16 -43.48
C ILE A 183 42.84 -2.20 -42.41
N GLU A 184 44.11 -1.75 -42.52
CA GLU A 184 44.61 -0.71 -41.63
C GLU A 184 43.96 0.63 -41.98
N LEU A 185 43.24 1.18 -41.02
CA LEU A 185 42.67 2.52 -41.11
C LEU A 185 43.79 3.56 -40.99
N SER A 186 43.72 4.62 -41.81
CA SER A 186 44.59 5.77 -41.67
C SER A 186 44.36 6.49 -40.34
N ASP A 187 45.32 7.32 -39.90
CA ASP A 187 45.18 8.09 -38.66
C ASP A 187 44.05 9.12 -38.68
N GLU A 188 43.52 9.45 -39.87
CA GLU A 188 42.35 10.30 -40.07
C GLU A 188 41.00 9.52 -39.99
N GLU A 189 41.06 8.20 -40.08
CA GLU A 189 39.90 7.30 -40.03
C GLU A 189 39.76 6.58 -38.63
N LYS A 190 40.76 6.75 -37.78
CA LYS A 190 40.71 6.27 -36.36
C LYS A 190 40.09 7.33 -35.45
#